data_12217b63753de29547a2e13ef3c9e842
#
_entry.id   12217b63753de29547a2e13ef3c9e842
#
_cell.length_a   1.000
_cell.length_b   1.000
_cell.length_c   1.000
_cell.angle_alpha   90.00
_cell.angle_beta   90.00
_cell.angle_gamma   90.00
#
_symmetry.space_group_name_H-M   'P 1'
#
loop_
_entity.id
_entity.type
_entity.pdbx_description
1 polymer ?
#
loop_
_entity_poly.entity_id
_entity_poly.type
_entity_poly.pdbx_seq_one_letter_code
_entity_poly.pdbx_strand_id
1 'polypeptide(L)'
;MADAISVSAPISGTDKTLTFETGKFALQSQGAVIARIGKTQVLATANAAKGVRDGIDFFPLTVDVEERAYAAGKIPGSFFRREGRPSQQAILTCRLTDRPLRPAFPDGYRNETQVVITVIGADQVNPHDVLSINAASASFMISGIPFDGPIGAVRLAYSQDGTWIAHPTFEEGENATFEIVVAGRELDNGDVAIMMVEAGGTEKSFTFYENGAPKVDEAVIASGLDASKVWIKESIKLQRQLVASVIATRGPIEPLKYTPVLDYSDELFAAVERVATDKLQPAIRIALKSDRNAAIDAATADTLVALAEEFPGQEKAIKEAVRSLTKKLVRQRVIGEGVRIDGRGPADLRPISAEVGLISTAHGTGLFQRGETQVLNVLTMAMPKMNQMIDSITPETSKRYMHDYNMAPWANGETGRVGSPKRREIGHGALAERALFPVVPDQETFAYTLRLVSEVLSSNGSTSMASVCASSLSLMDAGVPIKAPVAGIAMGLIYEGGKYTALTDILGAEDAFGDMDFKVAGTADAVTALQLDTKIDGIPSDVLASALQQAKDARLKILGVMNATIAAPRATVAESAPKIVTFTIPLDKVGEVIGPKGKVINTIQQETGADIAVSDDGAVGIVTIGS
;
A
#
# COMPACT_ATOMS: atom_id res chain seq x y z
N MET A 1 -19.73 29.05 -23.81
CA MET A 1 -19.16 28.04 -22.89
C MET A 1 -18.86 26.83 -23.76
N ALA A 2 -17.69 26.22 -23.63
CA ALA A 2 -17.40 25.00 -24.35
C ALA A 2 -18.42 23.93 -23.92
N ASP A 3 -18.96 23.17 -24.87
CA ASP A 3 -19.97 22.16 -24.59
C ASP A 3 -19.34 21.05 -23.74
N ALA A 4 -19.96 20.76 -22.59
CA ALA A 4 -19.54 19.65 -21.75
C ALA A 4 -19.81 18.34 -22.49
N ILE A 5 -18.79 17.48 -22.50
CA ILE A 5 -18.87 16.14 -23.07
C ILE A 5 -18.99 15.14 -21.89
N SER A 6 -20.02 14.33 -21.89
CA SER A 6 -20.29 13.36 -20.82
C SER A 6 -20.60 12.00 -21.41
N VAL A 7 -20.02 10.96 -20.81
CA VAL A 7 -20.31 9.55 -21.11
C VAL A 7 -20.63 8.82 -19.82
N SER A 8 -21.60 7.90 -19.87
CA SER A 8 -22.05 7.14 -18.71
C SER A 8 -22.34 5.70 -19.08
N ALA A 9 -22.06 4.77 -18.16
CA ALA A 9 -22.41 3.36 -18.32
C ALA A 9 -22.84 2.77 -16.96
N PRO A 10 -23.81 1.85 -16.96
CA PRO A 10 -24.12 1.09 -15.75
C PRO A 10 -22.93 0.20 -15.37
N ILE A 11 -22.73 -0.02 -14.09
CA ILE A 11 -21.74 -0.95 -13.54
C ILE A 11 -22.44 -2.31 -13.39
N SER A 12 -21.97 -3.30 -14.13
CA SER A 12 -22.59 -4.64 -14.16
C SER A 12 -22.73 -5.25 -12.77
N GLY A 13 -23.88 -5.83 -12.50
CA GLY A 13 -24.20 -6.46 -11.21
C GLY A 13 -24.50 -5.49 -10.08
N THR A 14 -24.65 -4.19 -10.38
CA THR A 14 -25.01 -3.15 -9.40
C THR A 14 -26.10 -2.23 -9.95
N ASP A 15 -26.69 -1.42 -9.09
CA ASP A 15 -27.60 -0.31 -9.45
C ASP A 15 -26.85 1.01 -9.76
N LYS A 16 -25.52 0.98 -9.77
CA LYS A 16 -24.65 2.15 -9.88
C LYS A 16 -24.31 2.45 -11.35
N THR A 17 -23.99 3.71 -11.58
CA THR A 17 -23.54 4.22 -12.89
C THR A 17 -22.20 4.93 -12.72
N LEU A 18 -21.23 4.59 -13.58
CA LEU A 18 -19.98 5.33 -13.72
C LEU A 18 -20.15 6.38 -14.81
N THR A 19 -19.75 7.62 -14.53
CA THR A 19 -19.81 8.75 -15.47
C THR A 19 -18.46 9.44 -15.56
N PHE A 20 -18.03 9.79 -16.77
CA PHE A 20 -16.93 10.72 -17.02
C PHE A 20 -17.44 11.96 -17.78
N GLU A 21 -17.01 13.14 -17.32
CA GLU A 21 -17.37 14.43 -17.93
C GLU A 21 -16.12 15.30 -18.12
N THR A 22 -16.01 15.98 -19.26
CA THR A 22 -14.93 16.94 -19.51
C THR A 22 -15.47 18.21 -20.18
N GLY A 23 -14.65 19.28 -20.17
CA GLY A 23 -14.93 20.52 -20.90
C GLY A 23 -15.68 21.59 -20.12
N LYS A 24 -16.05 21.34 -18.87
CA LYS A 24 -16.75 22.30 -18.01
C LYS A 24 -15.84 22.97 -16.98
N PHE A 25 -14.90 22.19 -16.43
CA PHE A 25 -13.99 22.63 -15.37
C PHE A 25 -12.55 22.56 -15.82
N ALA A 26 -11.69 23.34 -15.15
CA ALA A 26 -10.23 23.34 -15.33
C ALA A 26 -9.79 23.48 -16.80
N LEU A 27 -10.36 24.45 -17.51
CA LEU A 27 -10.20 24.64 -18.97
C LEU A 27 -8.75 24.93 -19.41
N GLN A 28 -7.84 25.24 -18.50
CA GLN A 28 -6.42 25.46 -18.80
C GLN A 28 -5.55 24.21 -18.61
N SER A 29 -6.09 23.16 -18.00
CA SER A 29 -5.37 21.89 -17.88
C SER A 29 -5.31 21.17 -19.22
N GLN A 30 -4.22 20.46 -19.47
CA GLN A 30 -4.07 19.66 -20.69
C GLN A 30 -5.13 18.54 -20.74
N GLY A 31 -5.43 17.91 -19.59
CA GLY A 31 -6.54 17.00 -19.45
C GLY A 31 -7.29 17.28 -18.15
N ALA A 32 -8.62 17.38 -18.21
CA ALA A 32 -9.47 17.57 -17.03
C ALA A 32 -10.73 16.73 -17.16
N VAL A 33 -10.96 15.85 -16.17
CA VAL A 33 -12.10 14.92 -16.13
C VAL A 33 -12.74 14.93 -14.77
N ILE A 34 -14.08 15.02 -14.73
CA ILE A 34 -14.87 14.66 -13.56
C ILE A 34 -15.31 13.22 -13.70
N ALA A 35 -15.03 12.40 -12.70
CA ALA A 35 -15.62 11.07 -12.56
C ALA A 35 -16.65 11.04 -11.43
N ARG A 36 -17.73 10.24 -11.60
CA ARG A 36 -18.84 10.14 -10.63
C ARG A 36 -19.31 8.71 -10.47
N ILE A 37 -19.59 8.34 -9.21
CA ILE A 37 -20.43 7.21 -8.82
C ILE A 37 -21.38 7.73 -7.74
N GLY A 38 -22.69 7.60 -7.93
CA GLY A 38 -23.67 8.23 -7.04
C GLY A 38 -23.49 9.75 -6.99
N LYS A 39 -23.36 10.31 -5.80
CA LYS A 39 -23.07 11.75 -5.59
C LYS A 39 -21.57 11.99 -5.28
N THR A 40 -20.77 10.95 -5.15
CA THR A 40 -19.31 11.09 -5.02
C THR A 40 -18.70 11.50 -6.35
N GLN A 41 -17.90 12.57 -6.35
CA GLN A 41 -17.32 13.20 -7.53
C GLN A 41 -15.87 13.58 -7.28
N VAL A 42 -15.01 13.26 -8.24
CA VAL A 42 -13.61 13.69 -8.25
C VAL A 42 -13.31 14.44 -9.53
N LEU A 43 -12.56 15.53 -9.45
CA LEU A 43 -11.99 16.26 -10.57
C LEU A 43 -10.50 15.90 -10.67
N ALA A 44 -10.12 15.20 -11.73
CA ALA A 44 -8.72 14.93 -12.04
C ALA A 44 -8.23 15.91 -13.11
N THR A 45 -7.08 16.56 -12.85
CA THR A 45 -6.42 17.49 -13.77
C THR A 45 -5.00 17.03 -14.04
N ALA A 46 -4.69 16.74 -15.31
CA ALA A 46 -3.39 16.25 -15.76
C ALA A 46 -2.65 17.36 -16.53
N ASN A 47 -1.40 17.59 -16.16
CA ASN A 47 -0.52 18.55 -16.81
C ASN A 47 0.92 18.01 -16.88
N ALA A 48 1.62 18.37 -17.95
CA ALA A 48 3.04 18.07 -18.10
C ALA A 48 3.83 19.31 -18.57
N ALA A 49 5.05 19.43 -18.10
CA ALA A 49 5.98 20.45 -18.55
C ALA A 49 6.34 20.24 -20.03
N LYS A 50 6.64 21.34 -20.75
CA LYS A 50 7.01 21.28 -22.18
C LYS A 50 8.41 20.75 -22.44
N GLY A 51 9.25 20.66 -21.41
CA GLY A 51 10.64 20.21 -21.52
C GLY A 51 11.10 19.50 -20.27
N VAL A 52 12.26 18.86 -20.37
CA VAL A 52 12.91 18.15 -19.27
C VAL A 52 13.68 19.14 -18.42
N ARG A 53 13.61 19.02 -17.11
CA ARG A 53 14.40 19.80 -16.15
C ARG A 53 15.82 19.25 -16.10
N ASP A 54 16.82 20.14 -16.07
CA ASP A 54 18.22 19.77 -15.99
C ASP A 54 18.53 18.86 -14.79
N GLY A 55 19.31 17.81 -15.02
CA GLY A 55 19.78 16.89 -13.99
C GLY A 55 18.78 15.82 -13.54
N ILE A 56 17.58 15.74 -14.14
CA ILE A 56 16.61 14.69 -13.85
C ILE A 56 17.04 13.36 -14.50
N ASP A 57 17.09 12.30 -13.68
CA ASP A 57 17.45 10.94 -14.09
C ASP A 57 16.34 9.91 -13.86
N PHE A 58 15.15 10.37 -13.46
CA PHE A 58 13.96 9.55 -13.27
C PHE A 58 12.73 10.23 -13.88
N PHE A 59 11.63 9.51 -14.01
CA PHE A 59 10.34 10.08 -14.42
C PHE A 59 9.68 10.81 -13.24
N PRO A 60 9.58 12.16 -13.28
CA PRO A 60 9.01 12.95 -12.19
C PRO A 60 7.49 13.03 -12.30
N LEU A 61 6.79 11.93 -12.01
CA LEU A 61 5.34 11.90 -11.86
C LEU A 61 4.96 12.28 -10.43
N THR A 62 4.09 13.27 -10.30
CA THR A 62 3.46 13.65 -9.03
C THR A 62 1.97 13.39 -9.09
N VAL A 63 1.46 12.62 -8.12
CA VAL A 63 0.04 12.40 -7.90
C VAL A 63 -0.34 13.03 -6.58
N ASP A 64 -1.27 13.98 -6.60
CA ASP A 64 -1.80 14.64 -5.41
C ASP A 64 -3.31 14.43 -5.32
N VAL A 65 -3.79 14.16 -4.11
CA VAL A 65 -5.22 14.02 -3.79
C VAL A 65 -5.59 15.08 -2.75
N GLU A 66 -6.56 15.88 -3.10
CA GLU A 66 -7.06 16.99 -2.30
C GLU A 66 -8.50 16.67 -1.83
N GLU A 67 -8.63 16.26 -0.58
CA GLU A 67 -9.92 16.05 0.05
C GLU A 67 -10.45 17.37 0.59
N ARG A 68 -11.53 17.87 0.02
CA ARG A 68 -12.16 19.13 0.43
C ARG A 68 -13.33 18.86 1.36
N ALA A 69 -13.31 19.45 2.56
CA ALA A 69 -14.35 19.26 3.57
C ALA A 69 -15.74 19.64 3.04
N TYR A 70 -15.83 20.65 2.18
CA TYR A 70 -17.08 21.05 1.54
C TYR A 70 -17.70 19.93 0.68
N ALA A 71 -16.91 18.97 0.19
CA ALA A 71 -17.41 17.84 -0.59
C ALA A 71 -18.42 17.01 0.21
N ALA A 72 -18.25 16.93 1.53
CA ALA A 72 -19.17 16.28 2.47
C ALA A 72 -20.04 17.28 3.24
N GLY A 73 -20.13 18.55 2.80
CA GLY A 73 -20.89 19.59 3.48
C GLY A 73 -20.31 20.00 4.85
N LYS A 74 -19.00 19.79 5.06
CA LYS A 74 -18.32 20.04 6.34
C LYS A 74 -17.43 21.27 6.27
N ILE A 75 -17.16 21.87 7.43
CA ILE A 75 -16.09 22.85 7.65
C ILE A 75 -14.98 22.12 8.42
N PRO A 76 -13.70 22.26 8.03
CA PRO A 76 -12.59 21.60 8.73
C PRO A 76 -12.57 21.88 10.23
N GLY A 77 -12.38 20.85 11.05
CA GLY A 77 -12.37 20.93 12.50
C GLY A 77 -11.16 21.65 13.09
N SER A 78 -10.10 21.87 12.30
CA SER A 78 -8.87 22.55 12.73
C SER A 78 -9.13 23.99 13.19
N PHE A 79 -8.24 24.54 14.00
CA PHE A 79 -8.33 25.92 14.48
C PHE A 79 -8.54 26.96 13.37
N PHE A 80 -7.82 26.79 12.25
CA PHE A 80 -7.91 27.72 11.11
C PHE A 80 -9.12 27.46 10.20
N ARG A 81 -9.92 26.44 10.46
CA ARG A 81 -11.09 26.07 9.63
C ARG A 81 -10.73 25.92 8.14
N ARG A 82 -9.55 25.42 7.87
CA ARG A 82 -9.00 25.18 6.54
C ARG A 82 -8.25 23.87 6.51
N GLU A 83 -8.32 23.18 5.38
CA GLU A 83 -7.49 22.01 5.11
C GLU A 83 -6.00 22.42 5.16
N GLY A 84 -5.21 21.65 5.87
CA GLY A 84 -3.77 21.84 6.01
C GLY A 84 -2.99 20.79 5.24
N ARG A 85 -2.33 19.88 5.97
CA ARG A 85 -1.65 18.73 5.36
C ARG A 85 -2.67 17.73 4.83
N PRO A 86 -2.35 17.00 3.72
CA PRO A 86 -3.18 15.90 3.26
C PRO A 86 -3.44 14.89 4.38
N SER A 87 -4.65 14.35 4.43
CA SER A 87 -5.00 13.26 5.35
C SER A 87 -4.17 12.00 5.04
N GLN A 88 -4.10 11.06 5.98
CA GLN A 88 -3.49 9.76 5.72
C GLN A 88 -4.20 9.06 4.55
N GLN A 89 -5.52 9.14 4.49
CA GLN A 89 -6.31 8.56 3.41
C GLN A 89 -5.99 9.19 2.05
N ALA A 90 -5.85 10.51 1.97
CA ALA A 90 -5.44 11.20 0.75
C ALA A 90 -4.06 10.72 0.27
N ILE A 91 -3.10 10.57 1.19
CA ILE A 91 -1.75 10.05 0.86
C ILE A 91 -1.81 8.60 0.37
N LEU A 92 -2.64 7.76 0.98
CA LEU A 92 -2.84 6.38 0.54
C LEU A 92 -3.49 6.33 -0.85
N THR A 93 -4.48 7.19 -1.11
CA THR A 93 -5.12 7.32 -2.42
C THR A 93 -4.13 7.83 -3.49
N CYS A 94 -3.20 8.76 -3.14
CA CYS A 94 -2.10 9.15 -4.03
C CYS A 94 -1.28 7.93 -4.45
N ARG A 95 -0.89 7.09 -3.48
CA ARG A 95 -0.08 5.90 -3.72
C ARG A 95 -0.84 4.84 -4.52
N LEU A 96 -2.12 4.65 -4.19
CA LEU A 96 -3.01 3.73 -4.90
C LEU A 96 -3.17 4.12 -6.37
N THR A 97 -3.17 5.42 -6.67
CA THR A 97 -3.28 5.96 -8.02
C THR A 97 -1.95 5.96 -8.78
N ASP A 98 -0.84 6.34 -8.13
CA ASP A 98 0.48 6.40 -8.75
C ASP A 98 0.96 5.02 -9.25
N ARG A 99 0.73 3.96 -8.48
CA ARG A 99 1.25 2.61 -8.73
C ARG A 99 0.82 2.03 -10.08
N PRO A 100 -0.46 2.02 -10.47
CA PRO A 100 -0.87 1.50 -11.77
C PRO A 100 -0.62 2.47 -12.93
N LEU A 101 -0.56 3.79 -12.68
CA LEU A 101 -0.40 4.78 -13.75
C LEU A 101 1.06 4.95 -14.17
N ARG A 102 1.99 4.93 -13.23
CA ARG A 102 3.43 5.18 -13.50
C ARG A 102 4.03 4.23 -14.55
N PRO A 103 3.78 2.91 -14.53
CA PRO A 103 4.30 2.00 -15.55
C PRO A 103 3.71 2.20 -16.95
N ALA A 104 2.61 2.95 -17.08
CA ALA A 104 1.96 3.23 -18.36
C ALA A 104 2.55 4.44 -19.11
N PHE A 105 3.63 5.03 -18.59
CA PHE A 105 4.36 6.07 -19.33
C PHE A 105 5.55 5.45 -20.05
N PRO A 106 5.89 5.94 -21.27
CA PRO A 106 6.95 5.36 -22.07
C PRO A 106 8.34 5.54 -21.44
N ASP A 107 9.20 4.57 -21.66
CA ASP A 107 10.60 4.64 -21.26
C ASP A 107 11.28 5.90 -21.84
N GLY A 108 12.15 6.52 -21.04
CA GLY A 108 12.83 7.75 -21.41
C GLY A 108 11.98 9.02 -21.38
N TYR A 109 10.69 8.94 -21.05
CA TYR A 109 9.88 10.14 -20.79
C TYR A 109 10.27 10.77 -19.45
N ARG A 110 10.76 12.02 -19.47
CA ARG A 110 11.33 12.70 -18.31
C ARG A 110 10.73 14.07 -18.04
N ASN A 111 9.68 14.47 -18.80
CA ASN A 111 9.00 15.74 -18.53
C ASN A 111 8.27 15.64 -17.17
N GLU A 112 8.40 16.69 -16.36
CA GLU A 112 7.65 16.77 -15.10
C GLU A 112 6.16 16.68 -15.38
N THR A 113 5.50 15.70 -14.78
CA THR A 113 4.09 15.39 -15.01
C THR A 113 3.37 15.35 -13.68
N GLN A 114 2.23 16.01 -13.60
CA GLN A 114 1.41 16.04 -12.40
C GLN A 114 -0.05 15.75 -12.72
N VAL A 115 -0.67 14.92 -11.90
CA VAL A 115 -2.12 14.82 -11.82
C VAL A 115 -2.58 15.21 -10.42
N VAL A 116 -3.48 16.18 -10.35
CA VAL A 116 -4.14 16.60 -9.11
C VAL A 116 -5.59 16.13 -9.14
N ILE A 117 -5.98 15.38 -8.12
CA ILE A 117 -7.31 14.83 -7.96
C ILE A 117 -7.97 15.56 -6.80
N THR A 118 -8.99 16.37 -7.10
CA THR A 118 -9.75 17.10 -6.09
C THR A 118 -11.08 16.40 -5.86
N VAL A 119 -11.33 15.94 -4.65
CA VAL A 119 -12.63 15.39 -4.27
C VAL A 119 -13.58 16.56 -4.05
N ILE A 120 -14.54 16.74 -4.97
CA ILE A 120 -15.48 17.87 -4.98
C ILE A 120 -16.88 17.51 -4.53
N GLY A 121 -17.18 16.21 -4.40
CA GLY A 121 -18.41 15.66 -3.85
C GLY A 121 -18.13 14.34 -3.15
N ALA A 122 -18.67 14.17 -1.94
CA ALA A 122 -18.56 12.94 -1.16
C ALA A 122 -19.92 12.69 -0.48
N ASP A 123 -20.63 11.67 -0.96
CA ASP A 123 -21.96 11.31 -0.45
C ASP A 123 -21.91 10.48 0.84
N GLN A 124 -20.70 10.12 1.28
CA GLN A 124 -20.44 9.25 2.44
C GLN A 124 -21.04 7.83 2.28
N VAL A 125 -21.39 7.47 1.06
CA VAL A 125 -21.88 6.14 0.66
C VAL A 125 -20.87 5.48 -0.25
N ASN A 126 -20.40 6.17 -1.30
CA ASN A 126 -19.49 5.64 -2.30
C ASN A 126 -18.06 6.13 -2.07
N PRO A 127 -17.07 5.24 -1.89
CA PRO A 127 -15.66 5.61 -1.76
C PRO A 127 -15.13 6.34 -3.01
N HIS A 128 -14.20 7.28 -2.81
CA HIS A 128 -13.63 8.10 -3.89
C HIS A 128 -12.26 7.60 -4.40
N ASP A 129 -11.61 6.69 -3.70
CA ASP A 129 -10.22 6.30 -3.96
C ASP A 129 -10.03 5.57 -5.31
N VAL A 130 -10.84 4.56 -5.60
CA VAL A 130 -10.80 3.85 -6.89
C VAL A 130 -11.33 4.73 -8.02
N LEU A 131 -12.33 5.55 -7.73
CA LEU A 131 -12.83 6.56 -8.67
C LEU A 131 -11.72 7.53 -9.08
N SER A 132 -10.79 7.84 -8.16
CA SER A 132 -9.62 8.69 -8.40
C SER A 132 -8.66 8.08 -9.43
N ILE A 133 -8.44 6.76 -9.40
CA ILE A 133 -7.60 6.06 -10.39
C ILE A 133 -8.21 6.20 -11.80
N ASN A 134 -9.51 5.90 -11.92
CA ASN A 134 -10.23 5.94 -13.17
C ASN A 134 -10.29 7.38 -13.74
N ALA A 135 -10.50 8.39 -12.89
CA ALA A 135 -10.49 9.79 -13.27
C ALA A 135 -9.12 10.27 -13.75
N ALA A 136 -8.05 9.90 -13.05
CA ALA A 136 -6.69 10.24 -13.42
C ALA A 136 -6.31 9.63 -14.77
N SER A 137 -6.60 8.33 -14.97
CA SER A 137 -6.40 7.67 -16.26
C SER A 137 -7.15 8.38 -17.39
N ALA A 138 -8.44 8.64 -17.21
CA ALA A 138 -9.25 9.34 -18.21
C ALA A 138 -8.71 10.74 -18.52
N SER A 139 -8.17 11.47 -17.52
CA SER A 139 -7.57 12.79 -17.73
C SER A 139 -6.29 12.73 -18.56
N PHE A 140 -5.44 11.71 -18.35
CA PHE A 140 -4.27 11.50 -19.22
C PHE A 140 -4.67 11.12 -20.65
N MET A 141 -5.70 10.29 -20.83
CA MET A 141 -6.16 9.85 -22.15
C MET A 141 -6.62 10.99 -23.06
N ILE A 142 -7.09 12.10 -22.51
CA ILE A 142 -7.55 13.27 -23.29
C ILE A 142 -6.57 14.45 -23.30
N SER A 143 -5.40 14.30 -22.65
CA SER A 143 -4.43 15.40 -22.44
C SER A 143 -3.40 15.57 -23.54
N GLY A 144 -3.17 14.53 -24.34
CA GLY A 144 -2.04 14.46 -25.28
C GLY A 144 -0.69 14.13 -24.61
N ILE A 145 -0.62 14.02 -23.28
CA ILE A 145 0.56 13.53 -22.56
C ILE A 145 0.79 12.07 -22.96
N PRO A 146 2.05 11.64 -23.23
CA PRO A 146 2.33 10.26 -23.61
C PRO A 146 1.99 9.31 -22.48
N PHE A 147 0.91 8.58 -22.65
CA PHE A 147 0.34 7.66 -21.66
C PHE A 147 -0.24 6.43 -22.37
N ASP A 148 0.30 5.26 -22.07
CA ASP A 148 -0.09 3.98 -22.66
C ASP A 148 -1.22 3.34 -21.85
N GLY A 149 -2.32 4.07 -21.79
CA GLY A 149 -3.58 3.64 -21.15
C GLY A 149 -4.65 3.28 -22.18
N PRO A 150 -5.92 3.18 -21.75
CA PRO A 150 -6.42 3.52 -20.41
C PRO A 150 -6.16 2.45 -19.35
N ILE A 151 -6.06 2.90 -18.10
CA ILE A 151 -6.06 2.06 -16.93
C ILE A 151 -7.46 2.06 -16.32
N GLY A 152 -8.01 0.87 -16.07
CA GLY A 152 -9.27 0.69 -15.35
C GLY A 152 -9.01 0.17 -13.95
N ALA A 153 -9.86 0.54 -12.98
CA ALA A 153 -9.77 0.06 -11.62
C ALA A 153 -11.15 -0.22 -11.03
N VAL A 154 -11.20 -1.21 -10.13
CA VAL A 154 -12.39 -1.60 -9.38
C VAL A 154 -12.02 -1.95 -7.94
N ARG A 155 -12.92 -1.66 -7.00
CA ARG A 155 -12.93 -2.27 -5.66
C ARG A 155 -13.96 -3.38 -5.64
N LEU A 156 -13.60 -4.53 -5.09
CA LEU A 156 -14.50 -5.65 -4.82
C LEU A 156 -14.55 -5.89 -3.32
N ALA A 157 -15.73 -6.17 -2.79
CA ALA A 157 -15.93 -6.67 -1.44
C ALA A 157 -16.37 -8.15 -1.50
N TYR A 158 -15.77 -8.99 -0.66
CA TYR A 158 -16.16 -10.39 -0.54
C TYR A 158 -17.18 -10.54 0.59
N SER A 159 -18.41 -10.80 0.22
CA SER A 159 -19.53 -10.88 1.16
C SER A 159 -19.44 -12.11 2.06
N GLN A 160 -20.26 -12.15 3.11
CA GLN A 160 -20.31 -13.25 4.06
C GLN A 160 -20.86 -14.55 3.46
N ASP A 161 -21.58 -14.47 2.34
CA ASP A 161 -22.08 -15.61 1.58
C ASP A 161 -21.13 -16.07 0.45
N GLY A 162 -19.96 -15.44 0.32
CA GLY A 162 -18.92 -15.85 -0.62
C GLY A 162 -19.09 -15.30 -2.04
N THR A 163 -19.72 -14.14 -2.21
CA THR A 163 -19.88 -13.47 -3.51
C THR A 163 -19.07 -12.17 -3.57
N TRP A 164 -18.61 -11.79 -4.78
CA TRP A 164 -17.90 -10.55 -5.02
C TRP A 164 -18.87 -9.43 -5.39
N ILE A 165 -18.84 -8.32 -4.65
CA ILE A 165 -19.63 -7.11 -4.86
C ILE A 165 -18.71 -6.03 -5.46
N ALA A 166 -19.05 -5.51 -6.65
CA ALA A 166 -18.26 -4.48 -7.32
C ALA A 166 -18.62 -3.08 -6.82
N HIS A 167 -17.60 -2.23 -6.67
CA HIS A 167 -17.74 -0.86 -6.19
C HIS A 167 -18.63 -0.77 -4.93
N PRO A 168 -18.30 -1.52 -3.85
CA PRO A 168 -19.11 -1.55 -2.65
C PRO A 168 -19.27 -0.16 -2.06
N THR A 169 -20.41 0.08 -1.40
CA THR A 169 -20.58 1.20 -0.48
C THR A 169 -19.71 0.99 0.76
N PHE A 170 -19.52 2.04 1.56
CA PHE A 170 -18.85 1.89 2.87
C PHE A 170 -19.53 0.83 3.73
N GLU A 171 -20.87 0.82 3.78
CA GLU A 171 -21.62 -0.18 4.55
C GLU A 171 -21.45 -1.60 4.01
N GLU A 172 -21.48 -1.80 2.70
CA GLU A 172 -21.21 -3.10 2.07
C GLU A 172 -19.79 -3.58 2.38
N GLY A 173 -18.80 -2.66 2.36
CA GLY A 173 -17.40 -2.96 2.73
C GLY A 173 -17.25 -3.35 4.20
N GLU A 174 -17.87 -2.61 5.13
CA GLU A 174 -17.84 -2.92 6.57
C GLU A 174 -18.49 -4.27 6.90
N ASN A 175 -19.51 -4.68 6.15
CA ASN A 175 -20.21 -5.96 6.30
C ASN A 175 -19.61 -7.11 5.49
N ALA A 176 -18.58 -6.85 4.71
CA ALA A 176 -17.83 -7.87 3.98
C ALA A 176 -16.73 -8.50 4.84
N THR A 177 -16.21 -9.64 4.41
CA THR A 177 -15.07 -10.31 5.07
C THR A 177 -13.72 -9.81 4.55
N PHE A 178 -13.70 -9.31 3.31
CA PHE A 178 -12.46 -8.89 2.64
C PHE A 178 -12.74 -7.88 1.54
N GLU A 179 -11.81 -6.98 1.31
CA GLU A 179 -11.85 -6.04 0.20
C GLU A 179 -10.58 -6.14 -0.65
N ILE A 180 -10.74 -5.98 -1.97
CA ILE A 180 -9.64 -5.96 -2.92
C ILE A 180 -9.83 -4.82 -3.92
N VAL A 181 -8.82 -3.98 -4.09
CA VAL A 181 -8.70 -2.99 -5.16
C VAL A 181 -7.79 -3.56 -6.22
N VAL A 182 -8.25 -3.58 -7.46
CA VAL A 182 -7.48 -4.06 -8.61
C VAL A 182 -7.48 -3.00 -9.69
N ALA A 183 -6.30 -2.71 -10.25
CA ALA A 183 -6.16 -1.89 -11.43
C ALA A 183 -5.39 -2.64 -12.52
N GLY A 184 -5.77 -2.40 -13.77
CA GLY A 184 -5.18 -3.07 -14.91
C GLY A 184 -5.44 -2.36 -16.23
N ARG A 185 -4.80 -2.86 -17.28
CA ARG A 185 -5.00 -2.43 -18.66
C ARG A 185 -5.42 -3.61 -19.54
N GLU A 186 -6.15 -3.31 -20.62
CA GLU A 186 -6.54 -4.32 -21.59
C GLU A 186 -5.38 -4.59 -22.55
N LEU A 187 -5.09 -5.86 -22.78
CA LEU A 187 -4.10 -6.34 -23.74
C LEU A 187 -4.71 -6.49 -25.14
N ASP A 188 -3.87 -6.60 -26.17
CA ASP A 188 -4.29 -6.78 -27.57
C ASP A 188 -5.15 -8.03 -27.80
N ASN A 189 -4.96 -9.07 -26.99
CA ASN A 189 -5.78 -10.29 -27.03
C ASN A 189 -7.15 -10.14 -26.32
N GLY A 190 -7.45 -8.96 -25.77
CA GLY A 190 -8.68 -8.66 -25.06
C GLY A 190 -8.72 -9.16 -23.60
N ASP A 191 -7.63 -9.71 -23.06
CA ASP A 191 -7.52 -10.00 -21.63
C ASP A 191 -7.07 -8.75 -20.86
N VAL A 192 -7.06 -8.80 -19.54
CA VAL A 192 -6.61 -7.71 -18.65
C VAL A 192 -5.30 -8.09 -17.99
N ALA A 193 -4.28 -7.27 -18.21
CA ALA A 193 -3.06 -7.29 -17.41
C ALA A 193 -3.33 -6.60 -16.07
N ILE A 194 -3.27 -7.35 -14.98
CA ILE A 194 -3.35 -6.79 -13.63
C ILE A 194 -2.02 -6.11 -13.32
N MET A 195 -2.07 -4.82 -13.00
CA MET A 195 -0.89 -3.99 -12.75
C MET A 195 -0.71 -3.67 -11.28
N MET A 196 -1.80 -3.57 -10.52
CA MET A 196 -1.77 -3.22 -9.10
C MET A 196 -2.89 -3.92 -8.35
N VAL A 197 -2.57 -4.43 -7.16
CA VAL A 197 -3.55 -4.94 -6.21
C VAL A 197 -3.27 -4.34 -4.82
N GLU A 198 -4.33 -3.99 -4.11
CA GLU A 198 -4.31 -3.62 -2.69
C GLU A 198 -5.50 -4.31 -2.02
N ALA A 199 -5.25 -5.16 -1.03
CA ALA A 199 -6.31 -5.97 -0.45
C ALA A 199 -6.16 -6.14 1.06
N GLY A 200 -7.27 -6.41 1.75
CA GLY A 200 -7.23 -6.70 3.18
C GLY A 200 -8.56 -7.16 3.75
N GLY A 201 -8.47 -7.86 4.87
CA GLY A 201 -9.62 -8.23 5.68
C GLY A 201 -10.25 -7.01 6.35
N THR A 202 -11.54 -7.10 6.60
CA THR A 202 -12.30 -6.09 7.34
C THR A 202 -12.15 -6.28 8.85
N GLU A 203 -12.52 -5.30 9.64
CA GLU A 203 -12.44 -5.35 11.11
C GLU A 203 -13.16 -6.57 11.69
N LYS A 204 -14.34 -6.89 11.15
CA LYS A 204 -15.21 -7.96 11.65
C LYS A 204 -15.00 -9.30 10.95
N SER A 205 -14.04 -9.43 10.02
CA SER A 205 -13.90 -10.62 9.19
C SER A 205 -13.74 -11.91 10.00
N PHE A 206 -12.95 -11.91 11.09
CA PHE A 206 -12.77 -13.09 11.93
C PHE A 206 -14.04 -13.44 12.72
N THR A 207 -14.80 -12.45 13.16
CA THR A 207 -16.14 -12.69 13.76
C THR A 207 -17.09 -13.30 12.73
N PHE A 208 -17.06 -12.84 11.48
CA PHE A 208 -17.85 -13.45 10.42
C PHE A 208 -17.41 -14.88 10.11
N TYR A 209 -16.10 -15.17 10.12
CA TYR A 209 -15.57 -16.54 9.95
C TYR A 209 -16.02 -17.47 11.10
N GLU A 210 -16.02 -17.00 12.34
CA GLU A 210 -16.53 -17.72 13.50
C GLU A 210 -18.03 -18.03 13.37
N ASN A 211 -18.78 -17.19 12.66
CA ASN A 211 -20.21 -17.36 12.37
C ASN A 211 -20.49 -18.11 11.06
N GLY A 212 -19.47 -18.70 10.42
CA GLY A 212 -19.62 -19.59 9.27
C GLY A 212 -19.40 -18.96 7.90
N ALA A 213 -18.99 -17.68 7.82
CA ALA A 213 -18.59 -17.09 6.55
C ALA A 213 -17.32 -17.79 5.99
N PRO A 214 -17.19 -17.93 4.66
CA PRO A 214 -16.02 -18.54 4.06
C PRO A 214 -14.76 -17.72 4.31
N LYS A 215 -13.68 -18.39 4.75
CA LYS A 215 -12.38 -17.76 4.94
C LYS A 215 -11.77 -17.37 3.60
N VAL A 216 -11.12 -16.21 3.57
CA VAL A 216 -10.41 -15.75 2.37
C VAL A 216 -8.98 -16.27 2.39
N ASP A 217 -8.74 -17.26 1.57
CA ASP A 217 -7.43 -17.84 1.30
C ASP A 217 -6.88 -17.39 -0.07
N GLU A 218 -5.76 -17.94 -0.47
CA GLU A 218 -5.08 -17.62 -1.73
C GLU A 218 -5.94 -17.96 -2.97
N ALA A 219 -6.79 -18.99 -2.90
CA ALA A 219 -7.67 -19.37 -3.99
C ALA A 219 -8.83 -18.37 -4.16
N VAL A 220 -9.41 -17.90 -3.06
CA VAL A 220 -10.43 -16.83 -3.08
C VAL A 220 -9.86 -15.55 -3.66
N ILE A 221 -8.63 -15.17 -3.28
CA ILE A 221 -7.96 -13.99 -3.85
C ILE A 221 -7.79 -14.16 -5.36
N ALA A 222 -7.30 -15.29 -5.84
CA ALA A 222 -7.15 -15.55 -7.27
C ALA A 222 -8.49 -15.42 -8.02
N SER A 223 -9.60 -15.90 -7.44
CA SER A 223 -10.94 -15.75 -8.02
C SER A 223 -11.39 -14.27 -8.09
N GLY A 224 -11.06 -13.47 -7.07
CA GLY A 224 -11.35 -12.03 -7.05
C GLY A 224 -10.57 -11.27 -8.11
N LEU A 225 -9.31 -11.63 -8.32
CA LEU A 225 -8.47 -11.03 -9.38
C LEU A 225 -9.05 -11.33 -10.76
N ASP A 226 -9.50 -12.54 -11.00
CA ASP A 226 -10.13 -12.90 -12.28
C ASP A 226 -11.47 -12.19 -12.46
N ALA A 227 -12.33 -12.18 -11.45
CA ALA A 227 -13.60 -11.47 -11.46
C ALA A 227 -13.45 -9.97 -11.75
N SER A 228 -12.41 -9.32 -11.21
CA SER A 228 -12.16 -7.88 -11.36
C SER A 228 -12.02 -7.44 -12.81
N LYS A 229 -11.57 -8.33 -13.70
CA LYS A 229 -11.34 -8.05 -15.12
C LYS A 229 -12.58 -7.53 -15.84
N VAL A 230 -13.79 -7.95 -15.42
CA VAL A 230 -15.06 -7.50 -16.00
C VAL A 230 -15.22 -5.98 -15.85
N TRP A 231 -15.11 -5.48 -14.63
CA TRP A 231 -15.33 -4.06 -14.32
C TRP A 231 -14.16 -3.18 -14.73
N ILE A 232 -12.95 -3.72 -14.75
CA ILE A 232 -11.78 -3.03 -15.32
C ILE A 232 -12.03 -2.75 -16.80
N LYS A 233 -12.50 -3.74 -17.58
CA LYS A 233 -12.86 -3.56 -19.01
C LYS A 233 -14.00 -2.58 -19.20
N GLU A 234 -15.01 -2.58 -18.34
CA GLU A 234 -16.12 -1.61 -18.40
C GLU A 234 -15.62 -0.17 -18.23
N SER A 235 -14.76 0.08 -17.24
CA SER A 235 -14.13 1.39 -17.06
C SER A 235 -13.27 1.79 -18.25
N ILE A 236 -12.44 0.88 -18.76
CA ILE A 236 -11.59 1.12 -19.95
C ILE A 236 -12.44 1.48 -21.18
N LYS A 237 -13.51 0.71 -21.42
CA LYS A 237 -14.43 0.97 -22.53
C LYS A 237 -15.06 2.35 -22.43
N LEU A 238 -15.49 2.75 -21.23
CA LEU A 238 -16.11 4.07 -21.02
C LEU A 238 -15.09 5.21 -21.20
N GLN A 239 -13.84 5.02 -20.77
CA GLN A 239 -12.76 5.99 -21.02
C GLN A 239 -12.48 6.15 -22.52
N ARG A 240 -12.44 5.05 -23.28
CA ARG A 240 -12.31 5.08 -24.76
C ARG A 240 -13.48 5.81 -25.43
N GLN A 241 -14.71 5.64 -24.91
CA GLN A 241 -15.88 6.39 -25.39
C GLN A 241 -15.74 7.90 -25.13
N LEU A 242 -15.20 8.29 -23.96
CA LEU A 242 -14.90 9.69 -23.67
C LEU A 242 -13.91 10.25 -24.68
N VAL A 243 -12.80 9.56 -24.95
CA VAL A 243 -11.78 9.96 -25.94
C VAL A 243 -12.40 10.13 -27.32
N ALA A 244 -13.18 9.16 -27.79
CA ALA A 244 -13.87 9.23 -29.09
C ALA A 244 -14.83 10.43 -29.16
N SER A 245 -15.58 10.72 -28.10
CA SER A 245 -16.48 11.85 -28.01
C SER A 245 -15.73 13.19 -28.02
N VAL A 246 -14.57 13.26 -27.34
CA VAL A 246 -13.70 14.46 -27.38
C VAL A 246 -13.17 14.70 -28.79
N ILE A 247 -12.66 13.66 -29.46
CA ILE A 247 -12.16 13.77 -30.83
C ILE A 247 -13.26 14.20 -31.79
N ALA A 248 -14.46 13.61 -31.68
CA ALA A 248 -15.60 13.96 -32.53
C ALA A 248 -16.06 15.43 -32.36
N THR A 249 -15.93 15.97 -31.14
CA THR A 249 -16.41 17.32 -30.81
C THR A 249 -15.36 18.40 -31.03
N ARG A 250 -14.07 18.10 -30.74
CA ARG A 250 -12.98 19.10 -30.68
C ARG A 250 -11.87 18.86 -31.69
N GLY A 251 -11.93 17.78 -32.45
CA GLY A 251 -10.86 17.34 -33.35
C GLY A 251 -9.81 16.47 -32.64
N PRO A 252 -8.76 16.07 -33.35
CA PRO A 252 -7.70 15.20 -32.83
C PRO A 252 -7.03 15.77 -31.57
N ILE A 253 -6.68 14.89 -30.67
CA ILE A 253 -5.87 15.25 -29.48
C ILE A 253 -4.42 15.37 -29.94
N GLU A 254 -3.86 16.58 -29.84
CA GLU A 254 -2.48 16.84 -30.23
C GLU A 254 -1.50 16.23 -29.25
N PRO A 255 -0.62 15.30 -29.67
CA PRO A 255 0.36 14.69 -28.77
C PRO A 255 1.39 15.69 -28.26
N LEU A 256 1.71 15.64 -26.99
CA LEU A 256 2.82 16.39 -26.42
C LEU A 256 4.14 15.90 -27.04
N LYS A 257 4.84 16.82 -27.71
CA LYS A 257 6.17 16.52 -28.26
C LYS A 257 7.20 16.46 -27.15
N TYR A 258 7.96 15.38 -27.11
CA TYR A 258 9.07 15.19 -26.16
C TYR A 258 10.23 14.48 -26.84
N THR A 259 11.41 14.60 -26.28
CA THR A 259 12.58 13.84 -26.69
C THR A 259 12.89 12.79 -25.64
N PRO A 260 12.87 11.50 -25.96
CA PRO A 260 13.25 10.46 -25.00
C PRO A 260 14.68 10.68 -24.50
N VAL A 261 14.86 10.61 -23.18
CA VAL A 261 16.18 10.67 -22.54
C VAL A 261 16.60 9.26 -22.18
N LEU A 262 17.52 8.71 -22.97
CA LEU A 262 18.11 7.40 -22.72
C LEU A 262 19.24 7.55 -21.69
N ASP A 263 19.34 6.60 -20.78
CA ASP A 263 20.39 6.61 -19.76
C ASP A 263 21.78 6.30 -20.36
N TYR A 264 21.80 5.55 -21.47
CA TYR A 264 23.00 5.21 -22.26
C TYR A 264 22.59 4.72 -23.66
N SER A 265 23.56 4.69 -24.59
CA SER A 265 23.37 4.13 -25.94
C SER A 265 23.69 2.63 -25.98
N ASP A 266 23.18 1.92 -26.98
CA ASP A 266 23.49 0.50 -27.21
C ASP A 266 25.01 0.25 -27.41
N GLU A 267 25.70 1.19 -28.07
CA GLU A 267 27.15 1.13 -28.28
C GLU A 267 27.91 1.20 -26.93
N LEU A 268 27.52 2.12 -26.06
CA LEU A 268 28.09 2.24 -24.73
C LEU A 268 27.79 1.00 -23.89
N PHE A 269 26.55 0.48 -23.94
CA PHE A 269 26.21 -0.76 -23.22
C PHE A 269 27.06 -1.95 -23.68
N ALA A 270 27.26 -2.14 -25.00
CA ALA A 270 28.13 -3.18 -25.54
C ALA A 270 29.59 -3.04 -25.08
N ALA A 271 30.11 -1.81 -25.01
CA ALA A 271 31.44 -1.55 -24.47
C ALA A 271 31.54 -1.88 -22.98
N VAL A 272 30.55 -1.52 -22.18
CA VAL A 272 30.47 -1.87 -20.76
C VAL A 272 30.36 -3.39 -20.58
N GLU A 273 29.55 -4.08 -21.36
CA GLU A 273 29.43 -5.54 -21.33
C GLU A 273 30.77 -6.23 -21.59
N ARG A 274 31.53 -5.74 -22.59
CA ARG A 274 32.87 -6.23 -22.92
C ARG A 274 33.86 -6.09 -21.77
N VAL A 275 33.82 -4.96 -21.03
CA VAL A 275 34.84 -4.63 -20.02
C VAL A 275 34.47 -5.12 -18.63
N ALA A 276 33.16 -5.08 -18.26
CA ALA A 276 32.71 -5.27 -16.89
C ALA A 276 32.22 -6.70 -16.58
N THR A 277 31.85 -7.53 -17.60
CA THR A 277 31.22 -8.83 -17.34
C THR A 277 32.09 -9.73 -16.47
N ASP A 278 33.38 -9.89 -16.79
CA ASP A 278 34.28 -10.78 -16.06
C ASP A 278 34.55 -10.34 -14.61
N LYS A 279 34.32 -9.06 -14.29
CA LYS A 279 34.45 -8.50 -12.95
C LYS A 279 33.14 -8.57 -12.16
N LEU A 280 32.01 -8.36 -12.83
CA LEU A 280 30.69 -8.38 -12.21
C LEU A 280 30.21 -9.80 -11.91
N GLN A 281 30.50 -10.78 -12.76
CA GLN A 281 30.10 -12.18 -12.54
C GLN A 281 30.56 -12.76 -11.19
N PRO A 282 31.81 -12.62 -10.73
CA PRO A 282 32.19 -13.02 -9.38
C PRO A 282 31.61 -12.11 -8.30
N ALA A 283 31.49 -10.80 -8.55
CA ALA A 283 30.97 -9.85 -7.58
C ALA A 283 29.51 -10.14 -7.18
N ILE A 284 28.63 -10.46 -8.14
CA ILE A 284 27.21 -10.79 -7.88
C ILE A 284 27.02 -12.14 -7.16
N ARG A 285 28.09 -12.92 -6.95
CA ARG A 285 28.07 -14.20 -6.23
C ARG A 285 28.43 -14.06 -4.74
N ILE A 286 28.87 -12.88 -4.32
CA ILE A 286 29.20 -12.60 -2.93
C ILE A 286 27.90 -12.48 -2.12
N ALA A 287 27.74 -13.34 -1.12
CA ALA A 287 26.50 -13.44 -0.35
C ALA A 287 26.26 -12.18 0.53
N LEU A 288 27.31 -11.71 1.22
CA LEU A 288 27.22 -10.57 2.13
C LEU A 288 27.04 -9.26 1.36
N LYS A 289 26.02 -8.48 1.69
CA LYS A 289 25.63 -7.24 0.99
C LYS A 289 26.75 -6.21 0.93
N SER A 290 27.46 -5.95 2.05
CA SER A 290 28.56 -4.98 2.13
C SER A 290 29.69 -5.32 1.15
N ASP A 291 30.13 -6.58 1.16
CA ASP A 291 31.27 -7.04 0.38
C ASP A 291 30.90 -7.12 -1.11
N ARG A 292 29.67 -7.55 -1.40
CA ARG A 292 29.11 -7.54 -2.76
C ARG A 292 29.06 -6.13 -3.33
N ASN A 293 28.54 -5.17 -2.58
CA ASN A 293 28.47 -3.77 -3.02
C ASN A 293 29.87 -3.22 -3.26
N ALA A 294 30.81 -3.45 -2.34
CA ALA A 294 32.19 -3.01 -2.51
C ALA A 294 32.85 -3.61 -3.79
N ALA A 295 32.57 -4.88 -4.08
CA ALA A 295 33.07 -5.52 -5.30
C ALA A 295 32.42 -4.94 -6.57
N ILE A 296 31.12 -4.64 -6.57
CA ILE A 296 30.43 -3.99 -7.69
C ILE A 296 30.93 -2.56 -7.88
N ASP A 297 31.15 -1.82 -6.81
CA ASP A 297 31.69 -0.45 -6.86
C ASP A 297 33.11 -0.44 -7.42
N ALA A 298 33.96 -1.39 -7.02
CA ALA A 298 35.30 -1.56 -7.60
C ALA A 298 35.23 -1.90 -9.09
N ALA A 299 34.38 -2.82 -9.52
CA ALA A 299 34.16 -3.15 -10.92
C ALA A 299 33.67 -1.95 -11.73
N THR A 300 32.81 -1.13 -11.13
CA THR A 300 32.29 0.13 -11.72
C THR A 300 33.41 1.16 -11.89
N ALA A 301 34.25 1.35 -10.88
CA ALA A 301 35.39 2.26 -10.95
C ALA A 301 36.40 1.84 -12.04
N ASP A 302 36.74 0.58 -12.10
CA ASP A 302 37.62 0.03 -13.14
C ASP A 302 37.03 0.22 -14.55
N THR A 303 35.71 0.05 -14.70
CA THR A 303 35.03 0.23 -15.99
C THR A 303 35.03 1.70 -16.42
N LEU A 304 34.85 2.62 -15.49
CA LEU A 304 34.97 4.07 -15.75
C LEU A 304 36.37 4.44 -16.27
N VAL A 305 37.42 3.91 -15.65
CA VAL A 305 38.80 4.13 -16.11
C VAL A 305 39.04 3.55 -17.49
N ALA A 306 38.61 2.31 -17.73
CA ALA A 306 38.83 1.62 -18.98
C ALA A 306 38.12 2.25 -20.20
N LEU A 307 36.96 2.89 -19.96
CA LEU A 307 36.14 3.51 -21.02
C LEU A 307 36.28 5.02 -21.11
N ALA A 308 37.09 5.66 -20.27
CA ALA A 308 37.23 7.11 -20.21
C ALA A 308 37.65 7.76 -21.54
N GLU A 309 38.51 7.10 -22.31
CA GLU A 309 38.99 7.59 -23.63
C GLU A 309 37.96 7.33 -24.74
N GLU A 310 37.24 6.20 -24.67
CA GLU A 310 36.26 5.79 -25.68
C GLU A 310 34.94 6.60 -25.54
N PHE A 311 34.54 6.93 -24.30
CA PHE A 311 33.32 7.67 -23.99
C PHE A 311 33.59 8.87 -23.04
N PRO A 312 34.30 9.91 -23.49
CA PRO A 312 34.65 11.05 -22.64
C PRO A 312 33.42 11.81 -22.17
N GLY A 313 33.34 12.11 -20.85
CA GLY A 313 32.24 12.87 -20.24
C GLY A 313 30.93 12.09 -20.06
N GLN A 314 30.96 10.76 -20.26
CA GLN A 314 29.77 9.90 -20.11
C GLN A 314 29.82 9.01 -18.84
N GLU A 315 30.46 9.46 -17.79
CA GLU A 315 30.64 8.68 -16.54
C GLU A 315 29.31 8.24 -15.93
N LYS A 316 28.26 9.10 -16.02
CA LYS A 316 26.92 8.78 -15.52
C LYS A 316 26.30 7.65 -16.37
N ALA A 317 26.39 7.74 -17.69
CA ALA A 317 25.86 6.72 -18.60
C ALA A 317 26.56 5.36 -18.41
N ILE A 318 27.88 5.35 -18.19
CA ILE A 318 28.66 4.15 -17.88
C ILE A 318 28.14 3.49 -16.58
N LYS A 319 27.91 4.28 -15.51
CA LYS A 319 27.37 3.76 -14.24
C LYS A 319 26.00 3.11 -14.41
N GLU A 320 25.09 3.76 -15.15
CA GLU A 320 23.77 3.21 -15.42
C GLU A 320 23.83 1.94 -16.29
N ALA A 321 24.72 1.90 -17.26
CA ALA A 321 24.96 0.71 -18.06
C ALA A 321 25.54 -0.45 -17.22
N VAL A 322 26.46 -0.18 -16.29
CA VAL A 322 26.98 -1.20 -15.34
C VAL A 322 25.87 -1.73 -14.44
N ARG A 323 24.98 -0.85 -13.95
CA ARG A 323 23.81 -1.24 -13.16
C ARG A 323 22.87 -2.15 -13.96
N SER A 324 22.60 -1.80 -15.21
CA SER A 324 21.77 -2.60 -16.11
C SER A 324 22.39 -3.95 -16.44
N LEU A 325 23.71 -4.00 -16.64
CA LEU A 325 24.45 -5.25 -16.83
C LEU A 325 24.41 -6.10 -15.56
N THR A 326 24.57 -5.51 -14.38
CA THR A 326 24.44 -6.21 -13.10
C THR A 326 23.04 -6.83 -12.95
N LYS A 327 21.98 -6.08 -13.26
CA LYS A 327 20.61 -6.59 -13.30
C LYS A 327 20.48 -7.79 -14.25
N LYS A 328 21.00 -7.68 -15.48
CA LYS A 328 20.98 -8.75 -16.49
C LYS A 328 21.66 -10.03 -15.97
N LEU A 329 22.85 -9.90 -15.41
CA LEU A 329 23.63 -11.05 -14.90
C LEU A 329 22.95 -11.72 -13.70
N VAL A 330 22.38 -10.95 -12.77
CA VAL A 330 21.62 -11.49 -11.63
C VAL A 330 20.41 -12.27 -12.10
N ARG A 331 19.61 -11.70 -13.02
CA ARG A 331 18.43 -12.36 -13.59
C ARG A 331 18.77 -13.65 -14.31
N GLN A 332 19.82 -13.64 -15.13
CA GLN A 332 20.31 -14.84 -15.84
C GLN A 332 20.76 -15.93 -14.86
N ARG A 333 21.41 -15.57 -13.76
CA ARG A 333 21.81 -16.51 -12.71
C ARG A 333 20.60 -17.15 -12.02
N VAL A 334 19.59 -16.36 -11.68
CA VAL A 334 18.37 -16.87 -11.03
C VAL A 334 17.64 -17.86 -11.96
N ILE A 335 17.43 -17.50 -13.22
CA ILE A 335 16.70 -18.33 -14.18
C ILE A 335 17.50 -19.57 -14.65
N GLY A 336 18.82 -19.41 -14.85
CA GLY A 336 19.70 -20.47 -15.38
C GLY A 336 20.22 -21.42 -14.32
N GLU A 337 20.66 -20.89 -13.18
CA GLU A 337 21.27 -21.67 -12.11
C GLU A 337 20.30 -21.98 -10.96
N GLY A 338 19.16 -21.30 -10.85
CA GLY A 338 18.26 -21.38 -9.70
C GLY A 338 18.88 -20.81 -8.41
N VAL A 339 19.89 -19.93 -8.53
CA VAL A 339 20.65 -19.38 -7.40
C VAL A 339 20.50 -17.86 -7.37
N ARG A 340 20.11 -17.34 -6.22
CA ARG A 340 19.86 -15.93 -5.97
C ARG A 340 21.16 -15.18 -5.64
N ILE A 341 21.06 -13.84 -5.57
CA ILE A 341 22.20 -12.95 -5.36
C ILE A 341 22.96 -13.22 -4.04
N ASP A 342 22.27 -13.74 -3.02
CA ASP A 342 22.84 -14.11 -1.72
C ASP A 342 23.12 -15.62 -1.56
N GLY A 343 22.97 -16.39 -2.65
CA GLY A 343 23.26 -17.82 -2.68
C GLY A 343 22.09 -18.73 -2.32
N ARG A 344 20.93 -18.17 -1.91
CA ARG A 344 19.72 -18.95 -1.64
C ARG A 344 19.09 -19.49 -2.92
N GLY A 345 18.28 -20.55 -2.78
CA GLY A 345 17.34 -21.00 -3.80
C GLY A 345 16.09 -20.10 -3.87
N PRO A 346 15.26 -20.23 -4.92
CA PRO A 346 14.09 -19.37 -5.14
C PRO A 346 13.07 -19.37 -3.98
N ALA A 347 12.86 -20.52 -3.33
CA ALA A 347 11.88 -20.69 -2.25
C ALA A 347 12.47 -20.56 -0.84
N ASP A 348 13.75 -20.23 -0.70
CA ASP A 348 14.43 -20.19 0.59
C ASP A 348 14.15 -18.89 1.34
N LEU A 349 13.99 -19.02 2.66
CA LEU A 349 13.92 -17.91 3.61
C LEU A 349 15.33 -17.58 4.13
N ARG A 350 15.58 -16.32 4.44
CA ARG A 350 16.72 -15.92 5.29
C ARG A 350 16.56 -16.48 6.71
N PRO A 351 17.63 -16.62 7.48
CA PRO A 351 17.52 -16.95 8.90
C PRO A 351 16.57 -15.99 9.63
N ILE A 352 15.66 -16.54 10.45
CA ILE A 352 14.64 -15.79 11.17
C ILE A 352 14.89 -15.92 12.66
N SER A 353 14.76 -14.82 13.39
CA SER A 353 14.69 -14.80 14.85
C SER A 353 13.60 -13.84 15.32
N ALA A 354 13.05 -14.12 16.48
CA ALA A 354 12.02 -13.32 17.12
C ALA A 354 12.28 -13.25 18.64
N GLU A 355 11.95 -12.10 19.25
CA GLU A 355 12.11 -11.86 20.68
C GLU A 355 10.99 -10.94 21.17
N VAL A 356 10.57 -11.08 22.42
CA VAL A 356 9.54 -10.26 23.08
C VAL A 356 10.01 -9.79 24.45
N GLY A 357 9.35 -8.79 25.03
CA GLY A 357 9.65 -8.31 26.38
C GLY A 357 10.95 -7.49 26.51
N LEU A 358 11.35 -6.77 25.45
CA LEU A 358 12.65 -6.08 25.37
C LEU A 358 12.72 -4.76 26.14
N ILE A 359 11.58 -4.06 26.30
CA ILE A 359 11.52 -2.74 26.94
C ILE A 359 10.57 -2.82 28.13
N SER A 360 11.09 -2.77 29.33
CA SER A 360 10.33 -2.96 30.58
C SER A 360 9.28 -1.88 30.87
N THR A 361 9.43 -0.69 30.29
CA THR A 361 8.47 0.43 30.43
C THR A 361 7.40 0.44 29.35
N ALA A 362 7.53 -0.36 28.30
CA ALA A 362 6.54 -0.51 27.23
C ALA A 362 5.46 -1.52 27.66
N HIS A 363 4.28 -1.43 27.02
CA HIS A 363 3.19 -2.35 27.33
C HIS A 363 3.30 -3.68 26.59
N GLY A 364 3.99 -3.71 25.46
CA GLY A 364 4.38 -4.91 24.72
C GLY A 364 5.43 -4.58 23.67
N THR A 365 6.33 -5.52 23.43
CA THR A 365 7.41 -5.36 22.44
C THR A 365 7.61 -6.63 21.67
N GLY A 366 7.89 -6.47 20.36
CA GLY A 366 8.27 -7.56 19.48
C GLY A 366 9.43 -7.15 18.59
N LEU A 367 10.53 -7.88 18.67
CA LEU A 367 11.64 -7.78 17.74
C LEU A 367 11.54 -8.92 16.75
N PHE A 368 11.53 -8.60 15.48
CA PHE A 368 11.57 -9.58 14.41
C PHE A 368 12.75 -9.30 13.49
N GLN A 369 13.55 -10.31 13.26
CA GLN A 369 14.71 -10.24 12.37
C GLN A 369 14.66 -11.33 11.32
N ARG A 370 15.03 -10.97 10.09
CA ARG A 370 15.12 -11.85 8.95
C ARG A 370 16.37 -11.47 8.14
N GLY A 371 17.43 -12.27 8.29
CA GLY A 371 18.76 -11.90 7.79
C GLY A 371 19.17 -10.53 8.33
N GLU A 372 19.48 -9.60 7.41
CA GLU A 372 19.89 -8.23 7.74
C GLU A 372 18.70 -7.26 7.95
N THR A 373 17.46 -7.70 7.80
CA THR A 373 16.27 -6.89 8.07
C THR A 373 15.81 -7.09 9.51
N GLN A 374 15.70 -6.01 10.28
CA GLN A 374 15.32 -6.05 11.68
C GLN A 374 14.30 -4.93 11.99
N VAL A 375 13.20 -5.27 12.65
CA VAL A 375 12.15 -4.35 13.09
C VAL A 375 11.81 -4.59 14.54
N LEU A 376 11.82 -3.54 15.33
CA LEU A 376 11.28 -3.48 16.69
C LEU A 376 9.88 -2.85 16.63
N ASN A 377 8.87 -3.56 17.09
CA ASN A 377 7.55 -2.99 17.30
C ASN A 377 7.28 -2.78 18.79
N VAL A 378 6.73 -1.62 19.11
CA VAL A 378 6.40 -1.21 20.49
C VAL A 378 4.92 -0.86 20.55
N LEU A 379 4.20 -1.54 21.43
CA LEU A 379 2.78 -1.29 21.68
C LEU A 379 2.59 -0.42 22.92
N THR A 380 1.75 0.59 22.78
CA THR A 380 1.20 1.38 23.89
C THR A 380 -0.32 1.20 23.94
N MET A 381 -0.85 0.91 25.11
CA MET A 381 -2.28 0.79 25.39
C MET A 381 -2.76 1.98 26.22
N ALA A 382 -3.95 2.47 25.93
CA ALA A 382 -4.53 3.62 26.63
C ALA A 382 -6.05 3.50 26.72
N MET A 383 -6.67 4.42 27.47
CA MET A 383 -8.13 4.57 27.56
C MET A 383 -8.75 4.93 26.20
N PRO A 384 -10.01 4.56 25.93
CA PRO A 384 -10.71 4.85 24.66
C PRO A 384 -10.75 6.33 24.28
N LYS A 385 -10.68 7.25 25.24
CA LYS A 385 -10.58 8.70 24.98
C LYS A 385 -9.32 9.10 24.19
N MET A 386 -8.32 8.22 24.10
CA MET A 386 -7.09 8.41 23.33
C MET A 386 -7.23 7.93 21.89
N ASN A 387 -8.40 7.46 21.47
CA ASN A 387 -8.66 7.17 20.06
C ASN A 387 -8.29 8.36 19.19
N GLN A 388 -7.68 8.09 18.06
CA GLN A 388 -7.39 9.14 17.08
C GLN A 388 -8.71 9.67 16.52
N MET A 389 -8.94 10.98 16.65
CA MET A 389 -10.07 11.64 16.02
C MET A 389 -9.79 11.86 14.54
N ILE A 390 -10.73 11.48 13.70
CA ILE A 390 -10.63 11.59 12.23
C ILE A 390 -11.59 12.68 11.75
N ASP A 391 -11.00 13.75 11.21
CA ASP A 391 -11.73 14.84 10.54
C ASP A 391 -11.54 14.68 9.04
N SER A 392 -12.42 13.90 8.42
CA SER A 392 -12.35 13.54 7.00
C SER A 392 -13.71 13.69 6.30
N ILE A 393 -13.70 13.46 4.99
CA ILE A 393 -14.89 13.43 4.14
C ILE A 393 -15.55 12.04 4.08
N THR A 394 -14.96 11.05 4.74
CA THR A 394 -15.52 9.70 4.87
C THR A 394 -16.40 9.55 6.10
N PRO A 395 -17.17 8.47 6.27
CA PRO A 395 -17.96 8.21 7.47
C PRO A 395 -17.13 8.00 8.74
N GLU A 396 -15.87 7.56 8.62
CA GLU A 396 -15.02 7.27 9.76
C GLU A 396 -14.71 8.53 10.56
N THR A 397 -14.95 8.48 11.86
CA THR A 397 -14.77 9.63 12.78
C THR A 397 -13.72 9.40 13.86
N SER A 398 -13.34 8.16 14.09
CA SER A 398 -12.32 7.80 15.09
C SER A 398 -11.64 6.49 14.73
N LYS A 399 -10.43 6.31 15.24
CA LYS A 399 -9.62 5.13 15.03
C LYS A 399 -9.01 4.68 16.35
N ARG A 400 -9.29 3.45 16.75
CA ARG A 400 -8.85 2.84 18.00
C ARG A 400 -7.51 2.10 17.87
N TYR A 401 -7.30 1.44 16.74
CA TYR A 401 -6.09 0.71 16.41
C TYR A 401 -5.26 1.51 15.41
N MET A 402 -4.05 1.88 15.81
CA MET A 402 -3.15 2.74 15.05
C MET A 402 -1.80 2.07 14.87
N HIS A 403 -1.21 2.20 13.70
CA HIS A 403 0.13 1.69 13.43
C HIS A 403 0.98 2.74 12.72
N ASP A 404 2.01 3.20 13.39
CA ASP A 404 3.03 4.08 12.84
C ASP A 404 4.26 3.27 12.41
N TYR A 405 4.92 3.70 11.34
CA TYR A 405 6.11 3.06 10.80
C TYR A 405 7.20 4.10 10.59
N ASN A 406 8.35 3.88 11.17
CA ASN A 406 9.51 4.76 11.10
C ASN A 406 10.70 4.03 10.47
N MET A 407 11.33 4.69 9.49
CA MET A 407 12.54 4.20 8.83
C MET A 407 13.53 5.34 8.67
N ALA A 408 14.41 5.49 9.66
CA ALA A 408 15.47 6.49 9.64
C ALA A 408 16.59 6.11 8.64
N PRO A 409 17.36 7.05 8.12
CA PRO A 409 18.44 6.78 7.16
C PRO A 409 19.46 5.76 7.66
N TRP A 410 19.78 5.75 8.95
CA TRP A 410 20.73 4.82 9.56
C TRP A 410 20.29 3.35 9.45
N ALA A 411 19.00 3.06 9.24
CA ALA A 411 18.52 1.70 9.00
C ALA A 411 19.08 1.09 7.69
N ASN A 412 19.47 1.93 6.74
CA ASN A 412 20.18 1.53 5.51
C ASN A 412 21.71 1.68 5.62
N GLY A 413 22.23 2.16 6.76
CA GLY A 413 23.63 2.54 6.90
C GLY A 413 23.97 3.90 6.27
N GLU A 414 22.98 4.77 6.08
CA GLU A 414 23.11 6.05 5.40
C GLU A 414 22.91 7.23 6.37
N THR A 415 23.41 8.40 5.97
CA THR A 415 23.08 9.68 6.59
C THR A 415 21.95 10.35 5.82
N GLY A 416 21.11 11.13 6.51
CA GLY A 416 20.02 11.84 5.85
C GLY A 416 19.16 12.65 6.82
N ARG A 417 18.20 13.38 6.27
CA ARG A 417 17.27 14.18 7.07
C ARG A 417 16.29 13.28 7.81
N VAL A 418 16.20 13.46 9.12
CA VAL A 418 15.15 12.89 9.97
C VAL A 418 14.05 13.95 10.15
N GLY A 419 12.80 13.55 10.07
CA GLY A 419 11.65 14.46 10.19
C GLY A 419 10.32 13.74 10.06
N SER A 420 9.31 14.43 9.52
CA SER A 420 7.98 13.84 9.32
C SER A 420 8.04 12.62 8.38
N PRO A 421 7.18 11.60 8.60
CA PRO A 421 7.13 10.42 7.76
C PRO A 421 6.81 10.80 6.31
N LYS A 422 7.49 10.13 5.38
CA LYS A 422 7.28 10.28 3.94
C LYS A 422 6.10 9.42 3.49
N ARG A 423 5.57 9.66 2.29
CA ARG A 423 4.48 8.87 1.71
C ARG A 423 4.74 7.35 1.73
N ARG A 424 6.00 6.92 1.55
CA ARG A 424 6.39 5.51 1.60
C ARG A 424 6.21 4.91 3.00
N GLU A 425 6.64 5.64 4.03
CA GLU A 425 6.51 5.20 5.43
C GLU A 425 5.03 5.09 5.84
N ILE A 426 4.21 6.07 5.44
CA ILE A 426 2.76 6.03 5.65
C ILE A 426 2.13 4.80 4.97
N GLY A 427 2.53 4.50 3.72
CA GLY A 427 2.04 3.33 3.00
C GLY A 427 2.46 2.00 3.65
N HIS A 428 3.70 1.89 4.15
CA HIS A 428 4.18 0.71 4.85
C HIS A 428 3.47 0.50 6.20
N GLY A 429 3.25 1.58 6.95
CA GLY A 429 2.49 1.55 8.19
C GLY A 429 1.05 1.11 7.97
N ALA A 430 0.38 1.67 6.96
CA ALA A 430 -0.99 1.32 6.61
C ALA A 430 -1.14 -0.15 6.18
N LEU A 431 -0.17 -0.72 5.45
CA LEU A 431 -0.18 -2.13 5.08
C LEU A 431 -0.03 -3.03 6.31
N ALA A 432 0.89 -2.71 7.22
CA ALA A 432 1.08 -3.46 8.46
C ALA A 432 -0.13 -3.35 9.38
N GLU A 433 -0.75 -2.17 9.47
CA GLU A 433 -1.99 -1.96 10.20
C GLU A 433 -3.13 -2.82 9.64
N ARG A 434 -3.37 -2.76 8.33
CA ARG A 434 -4.39 -3.57 7.65
C ARG A 434 -4.18 -5.06 7.87
N ALA A 435 -2.93 -5.53 7.90
CA ALA A 435 -2.61 -6.93 8.11
C ALA A 435 -3.05 -7.49 9.47
N LEU A 436 -2.99 -6.68 10.52
CA LEU A 436 -3.36 -7.07 11.89
C LEU A 436 -4.81 -6.69 12.24
N PHE A 437 -5.40 -5.71 11.55
CA PHE A 437 -6.73 -5.18 11.84
C PHE A 437 -7.81 -6.25 12.02
N PRO A 438 -7.89 -7.29 11.15
CA PRO A 438 -8.90 -8.34 11.28
C PRO A 438 -8.79 -9.22 12.53
N VAL A 439 -7.60 -9.32 13.13
CA VAL A 439 -7.35 -10.19 14.29
C VAL A 439 -7.35 -9.46 15.61
N VAL A 440 -7.34 -8.13 15.59
CA VAL A 440 -7.43 -7.30 16.79
C VAL A 440 -8.85 -7.44 17.39
N PRO A 441 -8.99 -7.70 18.70
CA PRO A 441 -10.31 -7.82 19.32
C PRO A 441 -11.08 -6.49 19.23
N ASP A 442 -12.41 -6.57 19.17
CA ASP A 442 -13.27 -5.39 19.20
C ASP A 442 -13.18 -4.63 20.54
N GLN A 443 -13.74 -3.42 20.57
CA GLN A 443 -13.70 -2.55 21.75
C GLN A 443 -14.53 -3.10 22.92
N GLU A 444 -15.57 -3.88 22.65
CA GLU A 444 -16.41 -4.49 23.68
C GLU A 444 -15.64 -5.59 24.41
N THR A 445 -14.89 -6.40 23.67
CA THR A 445 -14.07 -7.49 24.19
C THR A 445 -12.80 -6.97 24.88
N PHE A 446 -12.18 -5.91 24.33
CA PHE A 446 -10.90 -5.37 24.83
C PHE A 446 -10.89 -3.84 24.72
N ALA A 447 -11.29 -3.17 25.78
CA ALA A 447 -11.62 -1.74 25.81
C ALA A 447 -10.38 -0.80 25.83
N TYR A 448 -9.33 -1.11 25.08
CA TYR A 448 -8.13 -0.28 24.97
C TYR A 448 -8.01 0.39 23.61
N THR A 449 -7.53 1.61 23.59
CA THR A 449 -6.88 2.20 22.41
C THR A 449 -5.50 1.57 22.25
N LEU A 450 -5.16 1.14 21.05
CA LEU A 450 -3.91 0.45 20.72
C LEU A 450 -3.09 1.29 19.75
N ARG A 451 -1.87 1.66 20.14
CA ARG A 451 -0.93 2.33 19.25
C ARG A 451 0.35 1.51 19.13
N LEU A 452 0.61 1.02 17.93
CA LEU A 452 1.82 0.31 17.57
C LEU A 452 2.78 1.25 16.84
N VAL A 453 4.06 1.14 17.15
CA VAL A 453 5.11 1.86 16.43
C VAL A 453 6.15 0.85 15.99
N SER A 454 6.34 0.71 14.68
CA SER A 454 7.40 -0.10 14.09
C SER A 454 8.62 0.76 13.79
N GLU A 455 9.70 0.50 14.51
CA GLU A 455 11.02 1.09 14.27
C GLU A 455 11.86 0.14 13.42
N VAL A 456 12.17 0.53 12.19
CA VAL A 456 13.08 -0.25 11.34
C VAL A 456 14.51 -0.02 11.81
N LEU A 457 15.11 -1.05 12.39
CA LEU A 457 16.48 -0.98 12.93
C LEU A 457 17.54 -1.30 11.88
N SER A 458 17.19 -2.17 10.91
CA SER A 458 18.06 -2.49 9.78
C SER A 458 17.22 -2.92 8.58
N SER A 459 17.65 -2.58 7.36
CA SER A 459 16.86 -2.79 6.15
C SER A 459 17.67 -3.42 5.01
N ASN A 460 17.23 -4.60 4.58
CA ASN A 460 17.63 -5.22 3.31
C ASN A 460 16.43 -5.92 2.66
N GLY A 461 15.38 -5.14 2.33
CA GLY A 461 14.13 -5.63 1.75
C GLY A 461 13.13 -6.18 2.78
N SER A 462 11.86 -6.14 2.42
CA SER A 462 10.74 -6.72 3.20
C SER A 462 10.51 -6.12 4.60
N THR A 463 10.84 -4.86 4.83
CA THR A 463 10.68 -4.21 6.14
C THR A 463 9.23 -4.09 6.58
N SER A 464 8.28 -3.84 5.65
CA SER A 464 6.85 -3.77 5.97
C SER A 464 6.31 -5.10 6.48
N MET A 465 6.75 -6.21 5.88
CA MET A 465 6.32 -7.55 6.31
C MET A 465 7.02 -7.99 7.60
N ALA A 466 8.25 -7.56 7.86
CA ALA A 466 8.89 -7.70 9.17
C ALA A 466 8.12 -6.90 10.24
N SER A 467 7.59 -5.71 9.90
CA SER A 467 6.71 -4.94 10.80
C SER A 467 5.43 -5.69 11.16
N VAL A 468 4.81 -6.39 10.21
CA VAL A 468 3.64 -7.26 10.47
C VAL A 468 3.98 -8.32 11.51
N CYS A 469 5.08 -9.04 11.34
CA CYS A 469 5.52 -10.08 12.27
C CYS A 469 5.83 -9.49 13.66
N ALA A 470 6.58 -8.40 13.72
CA ALA A 470 6.92 -7.73 14.98
C ALA A 470 5.68 -7.19 15.71
N SER A 471 4.69 -6.68 14.97
CA SER A 471 3.42 -6.19 15.51
C SER A 471 2.58 -7.32 16.12
N SER A 472 2.51 -8.46 15.44
CA SER A 472 1.84 -9.65 15.97
C SER A 472 2.48 -10.09 17.31
N LEU A 473 3.82 -10.10 17.37
CA LEU A 473 4.56 -10.44 18.59
C LEU A 473 4.29 -9.43 19.72
N SER A 474 4.32 -8.14 19.45
CA SER A 474 4.11 -7.10 20.46
C SER A 474 2.68 -7.07 21.01
N LEU A 475 1.67 -7.36 20.17
CA LEU A 475 0.29 -7.53 20.61
C LEU A 475 0.15 -8.72 21.57
N MET A 476 0.75 -9.85 21.23
CA MET A 476 0.74 -11.05 22.08
C MET A 476 1.52 -10.84 23.38
N ASP A 477 2.67 -10.17 23.33
CA ASP A 477 3.48 -9.82 24.52
C ASP A 477 2.73 -8.89 25.48
N ALA A 478 1.93 -7.97 24.95
CA ALA A 478 1.10 -7.06 25.73
C ALA A 478 -0.13 -7.70 26.37
N GLY A 479 -0.45 -8.94 26.03
CA GLY A 479 -1.67 -9.61 26.48
C GLY A 479 -2.94 -9.18 25.74
N VAL A 480 -2.81 -8.62 24.51
CA VAL A 480 -3.97 -8.36 23.65
C VAL A 480 -4.47 -9.69 23.09
N PRO A 481 -5.74 -10.06 23.32
CA PRO A 481 -6.28 -11.36 22.90
C PRO A 481 -6.61 -11.36 21.41
N ILE A 482 -5.58 -11.26 20.55
CA ILE A 482 -5.76 -11.34 19.10
C ILE A 482 -6.34 -12.69 18.70
N LYS A 483 -7.17 -12.71 17.66
CA LYS A 483 -7.87 -13.92 17.18
C LYS A 483 -6.90 -15.01 16.69
N ALA A 484 -5.79 -14.60 16.07
CA ALA A 484 -4.71 -15.48 15.62
C ALA A 484 -3.43 -14.67 15.36
N PRO A 485 -2.24 -15.26 15.45
CA PRO A 485 -0.99 -14.62 15.04
C PRO A 485 -0.95 -14.42 13.52
N VAL A 486 -0.37 -13.31 13.09
CA VAL A 486 -0.23 -12.94 11.68
C VAL A 486 1.23 -12.82 11.33
N ALA A 487 1.64 -13.46 10.23
CA ALA A 487 2.95 -13.30 9.63
C ALA A 487 2.85 -12.68 8.24
N GLY A 488 3.91 -12.01 7.81
CA GLY A 488 4.01 -11.39 6.50
C GLY A 488 5.26 -11.82 5.76
N ILE A 489 5.13 -11.94 4.43
CA ILE A 489 6.22 -12.27 3.51
C ILE A 489 6.18 -11.37 2.28
N ALA A 490 7.35 -10.94 1.79
CA ALA A 490 7.47 -10.30 0.49
C ALA A 490 8.09 -11.27 -0.52
N MET A 491 7.42 -11.37 -1.65
CA MET A 491 7.73 -12.21 -2.78
C MET A 491 8.13 -11.36 -3.96
N GLY A 492 8.95 -11.90 -4.85
CA GLY A 492 9.27 -11.31 -6.14
C GLY A 492 9.03 -12.28 -7.27
N LEU A 493 9.07 -11.76 -8.49
CA LEU A 493 9.00 -12.57 -9.70
C LEU A 493 10.06 -12.08 -10.70
N ILE A 494 10.75 -13.01 -11.32
CA ILE A 494 11.62 -12.75 -12.48
C ILE A 494 11.04 -13.49 -13.67
N TYR A 495 10.84 -12.76 -14.77
CA TYR A 495 10.45 -13.30 -16.06
C TYR A 495 11.58 -13.10 -17.07
N GLU A 496 12.12 -14.17 -17.62
CA GLU A 496 13.20 -14.12 -18.61
C GLU A 496 13.04 -15.28 -19.59
N GLY A 497 13.10 -15.00 -20.90
CA GLY A 497 13.07 -16.04 -21.93
C GLY A 497 11.86 -16.97 -21.89
N GLY A 498 10.66 -16.47 -21.53
CA GLY A 498 9.45 -17.27 -21.41
C GLY A 498 9.30 -18.04 -20.09
N LYS A 499 10.25 -17.91 -19.17
CA LYS A 499 10.25 -18.56 -17.86
C LYS A 499 9.93 -17.56 -16.73
N TYR A 500 9.04 -17.96 -15.81
CA TYR A 500 8.76 -17.25 -14.57
C TYR A 500 9.43 -17.97 -13.40
N THR A 501 10.05 -17.20 -12.51
CA THR A 501 10.61 -17.72 -11.26
C THR A 501 10.16 -16.83 -10.10
N ALA A 502 9.32 -17.39 -9.21
CA ALA A 502 8.92 -16.71 -7.99
C ALA A 502 10.03 -16.80 -6.95
N LEU A 503 10.30 -15.68 -6.27
CA LEU A 503 11.33 -15.56 -5.24
C LEU A 503 10.67 -15.30 -3.90
N THR A 504 10.98 -16.14 -2.91
CA THR A 504 10.53 -15.97 -1.52
C THR A 504 11.48 -15.07 -0.75
N ASP A 505 10.94 -14.18 0.08
CA ASP A 505 11.75 -13.33 0.97
C ASP A 505 12.80 -12.51 0.21
N ILE A 506 12.33 -11.59 -0.61
CA ILE A 506 13.18 -10.79 -1.50
C ILE A 506 14.04 -9.78 -0.75
N LEU A 507 15.25 -9.61 -1.25
CA LEU A 507 16.18 -8.55 -0.89
C LEU A 507 15.83 -7.24 -1.60
N GLY A 508 16.32 -6.11 -1.10
CA GLY A 508 16.14 -4.82 -1.75
C GLY A 508 16.66 -4.77 -3.19
N ALA A 509 17.75 -5.46 -3.50
CA ALA A 509 18.27 -5.59 -4.88
C ALA A 509 17.34 -6.42 -5.77
N GLU A 510 16.71 -7.46 -5.24
CA GLU A 510 15.76 -8.32 -5.97
C GLU A 510 14.43 -7.63 -6.24
N ASP A 511 13.97 -6.78 -5.33
CA ASP A 511 12.84 -5.86 -5.55
C ASP A 511 13.13 -4.91 -6.73
N ALA A 512 14.32 -4.29 -6.75
CA ALA A 512 14.72 -3.39 -7.83
C ALA A 512 14.90 -4.10 -9.19
N PHE A 513 15.36 -5.35 -9.19
CA PHE A 513 15.68 -6.11 -10.40
C PHE A 513 14.55 -7.01 -10.89
N GLY A 514 13.54 -7.26 -10.05
CA GLY A 514 12.39 -8.09 -10.37
C GLY A 514 11.35 -7.40 -11.24
N ASP A 515 10.42 -8.20 -11.76
CA ASP A 515 9.32 -7.77 -12.63
C ASP A 515 7.99 -7.64 -11.90
N MET A 516 7.88 -8.20 -10.71
CA MET A 516 6.77 -8.06 -9.79
C MET A 516 7.30 -8.14 -8.37
N ASP A 517 6.73 -7.37 -7.47
CA ASP A 517 6.78 -7.62 -6.04
C ASP A 517 5.36 -7.75 -5.48
N PHE A 518 5.17 -8.70 -4.57
CA PHE A 518 3.94 -8.78 -3.82
C PHE A 518 4.21 -9.16 -2.38
N LYS A 519 3.36 -8.65 -1.53
CA LYS A 519 3.43 -8.81 -0.08
C LYS A 519 2.15 -9.48 0.37
N VAL A 520 2.28 -10.56 1.10
CA VAL A 520 1.14 -11.31 1.64
C VAL A 520 1.29 -11.41 3.14
N ALA A 521 0.28 -11.00 3.87
CA ALA A 521 0.16 -11.21 5.30
C ALA A 521 -1.07 -12.05 5.61
N GLY A 522 -1.00 -12.86 6.66
CA GLY A 522 -2.13 -13.67 7.07
C GLY A 522 -1.83 -14.56 8.27
N THR A 523 -2.87 -15.19 8.74
CA THR A 523 -2.83 -16.26 9.73
C THR A 523 -2.45 -17.60 9.06
N ALA A 524 -2.56 -18.70 9.76
CA ALA A 524 -2.39 -20.03 9.16
C ALA A 524 -3.43 -20.31 8.07
N ASP A 525 -4.67 -19.83 8.24
CA ASP A 525 -5.84 -20.23 7.45
C ASP A 525 -6.38 -19.16 6.51
N ALA A 526 -6.09 -17.88 6.78
CA ALA A 526 -6.66 -16.76 6.05
C ALA A 526 -5.62 -15.70 5.73
N VAL A 527 -5.75 -15.09 4.55
CA VAL A 527 -5.00 -13.89 4.17
C VAL A 527 -5.67 -12.67 4.83
N THR A 528 -4.88 -11.81 5.43
CA THR A 528 -5.36 -10.58 6.09
C THR A 528 -4.98 -9.32 5.35
N ALA A 529 -3.91 -9.34 4.55
CA ALA A 529 -3.55 -8.24 3.65
C ALA A 529 -2.71 -8.75 2.48
N LEU A 530 -2.85 -8.06 1.34
CA LEU A 530 -2.06 -8.30 0.15
C LEU A 530 -1.79 -6.99 -0.57
N GLN A 531 -0.57 -6.81 -1.06
CA GLN A 531 -0.17 -5.73 -1.95
C GLN A 531 0.63 -6.31 -3.10
N LEU A 532 0.28 -5.98 -4.35
CA LEU A 532 0.96 -6.46 -5.55
C LEU A 532 1.22 -5.31 -6.50
N ASP A 533 2.43 -5.26 -7.04
CA ASP A 533 2.86 -4.33 -8.07
C ASP A 533 3.57 -5.10 -9.19
N THR A 534 3.17 -4.88 -10.44
CA THR A 534 3.83 -5.48 -11.60
C THR A 534 4.50 -4.42 -12.46
N LYS A 535 5.62 -4.80 -13.06
CA LYS A 535 6.36 -3.99 -14.03
C LYS A 535 6.29 -4.56 -15.45
N ILE A 536 5.57 -5.68 -15.61
CA ILE A 536 5.34 -6.37 -16.89
C ILE A 536 3.85 -6.46 -17.21
N ASP A 537 3.53 -6.71 -18.46
CA ASP A 537 2.19 -6.79 -19.00
C ASP A 537 1.53 -8.14 -18.73
N GLY A 538 0.98 -8.26 -17.53
CA GLY A 538 0.22 -9.42 -17.10
C GLY A 538 1.09 -10.57 -16.62
N ILE A 539 0.54 -11.27 -15.65
CA ILE A 539 1.09 -12.51 -15.11
C ILE A 539 0.04 -13.58 -15.36
N PRO A 540 0.42 -14.73 -15.94
CA PRO A 540 -0.51 -15.84 -16.09
C PRO A 540 -1.10 -16.26 -14.75
N SER A 541 -2.39 -16.63 -14.75
CA SER A 541 -3.13 -16.94 -13.50
C SER A 541 -2.52 -18.12 -12.74
N ASP A 542 -1.97 -19.11 -13.44
CA ASP A 542 -1.30 -20.27 -12.87
C ASP A 542 0.03 -19.89 -12.19
N VAL A 543 0.79 -18.97 -12.79
CA VAL A 543 2.03 -18.41 -12.20
C VAL A 543 1.70 -17.64 -10.91
N LEU A 544 0.66 -16.81 -10.94
CA LEU A 544 0.21 -16.06 -9.77
C LEU A 544 -0.28 -16.99 -8.66
N ALA A 545 -1.09 -18.01 -8.99
CA ALA A 545 -1.56 -19.00 -8.03
C ALA A 545 -0.40 -19.77 -7.39
N SER A 546 0.58 -20.18 -8.19
CA SER A 546 1.81 -20.84 -7.69
C SER A 546 2.62 -19.94 -6.76
N ALA A 547 2.76 -18.66 -7.11
CA ALA A 547 3.47 -17.69 -6.28
C ALA A 547 2.73 -17.41 -4.96
N LEU A 548 1.40 -17.34 -4.95
CA LEU A 548 0.58 -17.23 -3.76
C LEU A 548 0.71 -18.46 -2.85
N GLN A 549 0.75 -19.68 -3.43
CA GLN A 549 0.97 -20.90 -2.65
C GLN A 549 2.37 -20.92 -2.04
N GLN A 550 3.41 -20.51 -2.78
CA GLN A 550 4.78 -20.38 -2.26
C GLN A 550 4.86 -19.34 -1.11
N ALA A 551 4.09 -18.26 -1.19
CA ALA A 551 3.97 -17.27 -0.13
C ALA A 551 3.30 -17.87 1.13
N LYS A 552 2.27 -18.70 0.98
CA LYS A 552 1.62 -19.43 2.08
C LYS A 552 2.59 -20.34 2.80
N ASP A 553 3.36 -21.13 2.05
CA ASP A 553 4.35 -22.05 2.63
C ASP A 553 5.42 -21.30 3.44
N ALA A 554 5.87 -20.16 2.95
CA ALA A 554 6.80 -19.28 3.67
C ALA A 554 6.17 -18.68 4.92
N ARG A 555 4.92 -18.19 4.84
CA ARG A 555 4.18 -17.63 5.96
C ARG A 555 3.99 -18.64 7.09
N LEU A 556 3.68 -19.90 6.78
CA LEU A 556 3.54 -20.97 7.77
C LEU A 556 4.87 -21.26 8.49
N LYS A 557 6.01 -21.24 7.79
CA LYS A 557 7.33 -21.37 8.39
C LYS A 557 7.65 -20.21 9.34
N ILE A 558 7.30 -18.98 8.94
CA ILE A 558 7.52 -17.79 9.78
C ILE A 558 6.66 -17.87 11.04
N LEU A 559 5.37 -18.23 10.92
CA LEU A 559 4.47 -18.45 12.05
C LEU A 559 5.03 -19.50 13.02
N GLY A 560 5.67 -20.56 12.52
CA GLY A 560 6.34 -21.57 13.35
C GLY A 560 7.41 -20.97 14.24
N VAL A 561 8.26 -20.09 13.73
CA VAL A 561 9.29 -19.39 14.51
C VAL A 561 8.67 -18.41 15.51
N MET A 562 7.66 -17.65 15.11
CA MET A 562 6.96 -16.71 15.99
C MET A 562 6.26 -17.45 17.14
N ASN A 563 5.58 -18.55 16.86
CA ASN A 563 4.90 -19.38 17.86
C ASN A 563 5.88 -20.08 18.82
N ALA A 564 7.10 -20.38 18.39
CA ALA A 564 8.15 -20.88 19.27
C ALA A 564 8.65 -19.80 20.25
N THR A 565 8.55 -18.52 19.88
CA THR A 565 8.91 -17.39 20.75
C THR A 565 7.78 -17.04 21.73
N ILE A 566 6.56 -16.96 21.25
CA ILE A 566 5.34 -16.73 22.04
C ILE A 566 4.18 -17.48 21.40
N ALA A 567 3.66 -18.51 22.06
CA ALA A 567 2.66 -19.40 21.49
C ALA A 567 1.23 -18.88 21.58
N ALA A 568 0.96 -17.99 22.53
CA ALA A 568 -0.35 -17.37 22.75
C ALA A 568 -0.17 -15.99 23.40
N PRO A 569 -1.15 -15.10 23.28
CA PRO A 569 -1.14 -13.85 24.04
C PRO A 569 -0.96 -14.11 25.53
N ARG A 570 -0.22 -13.24 26.23
CA ARG A 570 -0.09 -13.31 27.69
C ARG A 570 -1.48 -13.24 28.32
N ALA A 571 -1.68 -13.96 29.43
CA ALA A 571 -2.97 -14.06 30.11
C ALA A 571 -3.45 -12.72 30.73
N THR A 572 -2.52 -11.81 31.00
CA THR A 572 -2.80 -10.50 31.58
C THR A 572 -2.03 -9.42 30.82
N VAL A 573 -2.58 -8.21 30.81
CA VAL A 573 -1.86 -7.04 30.30
C VAL A 573 -0.62 -6.75 31.17
N ALA A 574 0.38 -6.10 30.57
CA ALA A 574 1.62 -5.72 31.25
C ALA A 574 1.32 -4.91 32.53
N GLU A 575 2.21 -5.00 33.53
CA GLU A 575 2.06 -4.24 34.77
C GLU A 575 2.13 -2.72 34.55
N SER A 576 2.90 -2.30 33.56
CA SER A 576 3.03 -0.89 33.14
C SER A 576 1.81 -0.36 32.37
N ALA A 577 0.92 -1.24 31.90
CA ALA A 577 -0.27 -0.84 31.18
C ALA A 577 -1.39 -0.40 32.13
N PRO A 578 -2.23 0.59 31.75
CA PRO A 578 -3.39 0.95 32.56
C PRO A 578 -4.32 -0.26 32.73
N LYS A 579 -4.84 -0.44 33.94
CA LYS A 579 -5.87 -1.45 34.22
C LYS A 579 -7.23 -0.86 33.90
N ILE A 580 -7.95 -1.49 32.98
CA ILE A 580 -9.28 -1.01 32.54
C ILE A 580 -10.35 -1.99 33.01
N VAL A 581 -11.40 -1.44 33.63
CA VAL A 581 -12.63 -2.15 33.98
C VAL A 581 -13.79 -1.47 33.28
N THR A 582 -14.58 -2.25 32.56
CA THR A 582 -15.79 -1.77 31.88
C THR A 582 -17.00 -2.51 32.44
N PHE A 583 -18.07 -1.78 32.75
CA PHE A 583 -19.35 -2.34 33.18
C PHE A 583 -20.51 -1.48 32.66
N THR A 584 -21.69 -2.08 32.59
CA THR A 584 -22.90 -1.42 32.14
C THR A 584 -23.73 -0.91 33.32
N ILE A 585 -24.42 0.19 33.09
CA ILE A 585 -25.40 0.79 34.01
C ILE A 585 -26.71 1.05 33.28
N PRO A 586 -27.84 1.16 33.96
CA PRO A 586 -29.08 1.62 33.36
C PRO A 586 -28.90 2.99 32.69
N LEU A 587 -29.51 3.20 31.52
CA LEU A 587 -29.33 4.41 30.71
C LEU A 587 -29.73 5.69 31.50
N ASP A 588 -30.76 5.61 32.32
CA ASP A 588 -31.23 6.71 33.20
C ASP A 588 -30.20 7.10 34.27
N LYS A 589 -29.25 6.24 34.60
CA LYS A 589 -28.16 6.48 35.57
C LYS A 589 -26.91 7.17 34.99
N VAL A 590 -26.79 7.23 33.68
CA VAL A 590 -25.66 7.91 33.00
C VAL A 590 -25.54 9.37 33.50
N GLY A 591 -26.67 10.09 33.56
CA GLY A 591 -26.69 11.47 34.03
C GLY A 591 -26.26 11.63 35.50
N GLU A 592 -26.55 10.65 36.37
CA GLU A 592 -26.15 10.67 37.79
C GLU A 592 -24.62 10.46 37.93
N VAL A 593 -24.04 9.55 37.13
CA VAL A 593 -22.58 9.29 37.12
C VAL A 593 -21.83 10.53 36.63
N ILE A 594 -22.30 11.17 35.58
CA ILE A 594 -21.65 12.37 35.02
C ILE A 594 -21.86 13.56 36.00
N GLY A 595 -23.06 13.69 36.52
CA GLY A 595 -23.47 14.80 37.40
C GLY A 595 -23.59 16.14 36.67
N PRO A 596 -24.16 17.18 37.34
CA PRO A 596 -24.33 18.51 36.77
C PRO A 596 -22.98 19.08 36.26
N LYS A 597 -22.90 19.39 34.97
CA LYS A 597 -21.66 19.89 34.30
C LYS A 597 -20.43 18.99 34.51
N GLY A 598 -20.62 17.69 34.67
CA GLY A 598 -19.54 16.73 34.89
C GLY A 598 -18.96 16.74 36.32
N LYS A 599 -19.61 17.38 37.28
CA LYS A 599 -19.05 17.56 38.62
C LYS A 599 -18.79 16.23 39.35
N VAL A 600 -19.72 15.28 39.24
CA VAL A 600 -19.58 13.98 39.96
C VAL A 600 -18.42 13.20 39.41
N ILE A 601 -18.36 12.97 38.08
CA ILE A 601 -17.29 12.23 37.44
C ILE A 601 -15.90 12.88 37.67
N ASN A 602 -15.83 14.20 37.57
CA ASN A 602 -14.59 14.94 37.81
C ASN A 602 -14.13 14.84 39.27
N THR A 603 -15.05 14.86 40.24
CA THR A 603 -14.71 14.68 41.66
C THR A 603 -14.16 13.26 41.89
N ILE A 604 -14.80 12.23 41.35
CA ILE A 604 -14.33 10.84 41.48
C ILE A 604 -12.93 10.70 40.88
N GLN A 605 -12.69 11.24 39.69
CA GLN A 605 -11.38 11.21 39.05
C GLN A 605 -10.30 11.93 39.86
N GLN A 606 -10.63 13.08 40.47
CA GLN A 606 -9.68 13.83 41.29
C GLN A 606 -9.34 13.11 42.61
N GLU A 607 -10.34 12.49 43.26
CA GLU A 607 -10.16 11.80 44.53
C GLU A 607 -9.42 10.44 44.38
N THR A 608 -9.69 9.74 43.27
CA THR A 608 -9.14 8.38 43.06
C THR A 608 -7.90 8.34 42.17
N GLY A 609 -7.68 9.38 41.38
CA GLY A 609 -6.66 9.37 40.32
C GLY A 609 -7.02 8.48 39.12
N ALA A 610 -8.20 7.83 39.14
CA ALA A 610 -8.66 7.00 38.04
C ALA A 610 -9.21 7.86 36.90
N ASP A 611 -9.06 7.35 35.69
CA ASP A 611 -9.64 7.93 34.48
C ASP A 611 -10.99 7.27 34.21
N ILE A 612 -12.06 8.05 34.03
CA ILE A 612 -13.41 7.51 33.85
C ILE A 612 -14.01 8.05 32.56
N ALA A 613 -14.47 7.16 31.69
CA ALA A 613 -15.26 7.49 30.51
C ALA A 613 -16.67 6.90 30.65
N VAL A 614 -17.66 7.67 30.21
CA VAL A 614 -19.06 7.24 30.19
C VAL A 614 -19.60 7.46 28.79
N SER A 615 -20.17 6.42 28.22
CA SER A 615 -20.86 6.42 26.93
C SER A 615 -22.18 5.66 27.06
N ASP A 616 -22.97 5.60 26.01
CA ASP A 616 -24.15 4.74 25.90
C ASP A 616 -24.26 4.16 24.48
N ASP A 617 -24.97 3.05 24.37
CA ASP A 617 -25.32 2.41 23.10
C ASP A 617 -26.80 2.59 22.72
N GLY A 618 -27.50 3.45 23.45
CA GLY A 618 -28.94 3.69 23.31
C GLY A 618 -29.82 2.74 24.11
N ALA A 619 -29.29 1.67 24.70
CA ALA A 619 -29.98 0.71 25.56
C ALA A 619 -29.44 0.75 27.00
N VAL A 620 -28.14 0.80 27.16
CA VAL A 620 -27.46 0.87 28.46
C VAL A 620 -26.35 1.93 28.45
N GLY A 621 -26.03 2.45 29.64
CA GLY A 621 -24.81 3.24 29.82
C GLY A 621 -23.60 2.33 30.00
N ILE A 622 -22.46 2.70 29.42
CA ILE A 622 -21.19 2.00 29.50
C ILE A 622 -20.21 2.87 30.29
N VAL A 623 -19.73 2.36 31.41
CA VAL A 623 -18.73 3.03 32.25
C VAL A 623 -17.40 2.30 32.12
N THR A 624 -16.38 3.01 31.69
CA THR A 624 -15.00 2.49 31.57
C THR A 624 -14.11 3.25 32.55
N ILE A 625 -13.46 2.52 33.43
CA ILE A 625 -12.56 3.06 34.47
C ILE A 625 -11.17 2.52 34.21
N GLY A 626 -10.18 3.40 34.12
CA GLY A 626 -8.76 3.05 33.96
C GLY A 626 -7.89 3.69 35.05
N SER A 627 -6.88 2.96 35.52
CA SER A 627 -5.92 3.44 36.50
C SER A 627 -4.53 2.87 36.25
#